data_b04147f2066eb48837b6ffad3138fac6
#
_entry.id   b04147f2066eb48837b6ffad3138fac6
#
_cell.length_a   1.000
_cell.length_b   1.000
_cell.length_c   1.000
_cell.angle_alpha   90.00
_cell.angle_beta   90.00
_cell.angle_gamma   90.00
#
_symmetry.space_group_name_H-M   'P 1'
#
loop_
_entity.id
_entity.type
_entity.pdbx_description
1 polymer ?
#
loop_
_entity_poly.entity_id
_entity_poly.type
_entity_poly.pdbx_seq_one_letter_code
_entity_poly.pdbx_strand_id
1 'polypeptide(L)'
;IEINDFLRVYHTRENLLVTNKGPRGDGYTYCLSCGRIESNYVSHFVTSAHTKPFPDTNGRCPRSKGIGENLVLGTEFISDVLLISIRVKPPLQLEYFKSSTKVALRTLSEALKKASCLLLELEQQELEAEFRIAFTEEGRENMEVEIYIYDTLPGGAGFTKQICDLGIDVFKKALEVLTECP
;
A
#
# COMPACT_ATOMS: atom_id res chain seq x y z
N ILE A 1 -12.76 11.59 14.16
CA ILE A 1 -13.77 12.58 13.73
C ILE A 1 -14.78 11.85 12.85
N GLU A 2 -16.03 11.85 13.25
CA GLU A 2 -17.15 11.39 12.44
C GLU A 2 -17.66 12.58 11.64
N ILE A 3 -17.49 12.54 10.31
CA ILE A 3 -17.91 13.64 9.43
C ILE A 3 -19.40 13.46 9.09
N ASN A 4 -19.81 12.22 8.86
CA ASN A 4 -21.20 11.79 8.70
C ASN A 4 -21.28 10.26 8.80
N ASP A 5 -22.48 9.66 8.69
CA ASP A 5 -22.71 8.21 8.76
C ASP A 5 -21.92 7.37 7.73
N PHE A 6 -21.32 8.01 6.72
CA PHE A 6 -20.64 7.37 5.60
C PHE A 6 -19.13 7.63 5.55
N LEU A 7 -18.65 8.61 6.31
CA LEU A 7 -17.26 9.03 6.32
C LEU A 7 -16.78 9.24 7.75
N ARG A 8 -15.85 8.40 8.17
CA ARG A 8 -15.17 8.50 9.45
C ARG A 8 -13.66 8.64 9.23
N VAL A 9 -13.03 9.46 10.03
CA VAL A 9 -11.60 9.71 9.96
C VAL A 9 -11.01 9.54 11.36
N TYR A 10 -9.99 8.69 11.46
CA TYR A 10 -9.29 8.39 12.71
C TYR A 10 -7.80 8.62 12.53
N HIS A 11 -7.18 9.26 13.50
CA HIS A 11 -5.73 9.31 13.62
C HIS A 11 -5.31 8.35 14.75
N THR A 12 -4.29 7.56 14.46
CA THR A 12 -3.73 6.59 15.41
C THR A 12 -2.23 6.44 15.17
N ARG A 13 -1.57 5.73 16.08
CA ARG A 13 -0.16 5.33 15.93
C ARG A 13 -0.09 3.83 15.98
N GLU A 14 0.34 3.23 14.87
CA GLU A 14 0.25 1.79 14.65
C GLU A 14 1.58 1.18 14.20
N ASN A 15 1.69 -0.11 14.43
CA ASN A 15 2.75 -0.92 13.85
C ASN A 15 2.35 -1.32 12.42
N LEU A 16 3.12 -0.84 11.45
CA LEU A 16 2.90 -1.07 10.03
C LEU A 16 3.83 -2.17 9.53
N LEU A 17 3.26 -3.14 8.82
CA LEU A 17 4.00 -4.13 8.05
C LEU A 17 3.81 -3.82 6.56
N VAL A 18 4.80 -3.19 5.95
CA VAL A 18 4.82 -2.94 4.52
C VAL A 18 5.44 -4.13 3.80
N THR A 19 4.71 -4.72 2.85
CA THR A 19 5.13 -5.93 2.15
C THR A 19 5.29 -5.71 0.66
N ASN A 20 6.33 -6.32 0.08
CA ASN A 20 6.55 -6.42 -1.35
C ASN A 20 6.42 -7.87 -1.80
N LYS A 21 5.36 -8.15 -2.53
CA LYS A 21 5.03 -9.48 -3.09
C LYS A 21 5.50 -9.67 -4.53
N GLY A 22 6.32 -8.76 -5.05
CA GLY A 22 6.76 -8.78 -6.43
C GLY A 22 5.74 -8.18 -7.42
N PRO A 23 6.12 -8.04 -8.69
CA PRO A 23 5.35 -7.31 -9.71
C PRO A 23 3.94 -7.84 -9.97
N ARG A 24 3.70 -9.11 -9.73
CA ARG A 24 2.38 -9.77 -9.91
C ARG A 24 1.71 -10.19 -8.61
N GLY A 25 2.34 -9.89 -7.46
CA GLY A 25 1.82 -10.28 -6.15
C GLY A 25 1.98 -11.75 -5.80
N ASP A 26 2.74 -12.52 -6.58
CA ASP A 26 2.98 -13.96 -6.42
C ASP A 26 4.28 -14.31 -5.67
N GLY A 27 4.99 -13.28 -5.18
CA GLY A 27 6.20 -13.43 -4.39
C GLY A 27 7.47 -13.58 -5.23
N TYR A 28 8.51 -14.03 -4.55
CA TYR A 28 9.85 -14.19 -5.11
C TYR A 28 10.36 -15.62 -4.92
N THR A 29 11.16 -16.06 -5.89
CA THR A 29 11.96 -17.29 -5.82
C THR A 29 13.41 -16.93 -5.53
N TYR A 30 14.08 -17.66 -4.66
CA TYR A 30 15.45 -17.37 -4.26
C TYR A 30 16.32 -18.62 -4.13
N CYS A 31 17.59 -18.46 -4.43
CA CYS A 31 18.57 -19.53 -4.30
C CYS A 31 19.19 -19.53 -2.90
N LEU A 32 18.99 -20.61 -2.14
CA LEU A 32 19.55 -20.76 -0.80
C LEU A 32 21.09 -20.85 -0.78
N SER A 33 21.70 -21.12 -1.91
CA SER A 33 23.18 -21.24 -1.99
C SER A 33 23.90 -19.92 -2.23
N CYS A 34 23.30 -18.99 -2.98
CA CYS A 34 23.98 -17.75 -3.35
C CYS A 34 23.16 -16.48 -3.10
N GLY A 35 21.91 -16.59 -2.64
CA GLY A 35 21.06 -15.44 -2.35
C GLY A 35 20.47 -14.76 -3.59
N ARG A 36 20.67 -15.29 -4.81
CA ARG A 36 20.01 -14.73 -6.00
C ARG A 36 18.50 -14.83 -5.83
N ILE A 37 17.81 -13.72 -6.07
CA ILE A 37 16.36 -13.59 -5.94
C ILE A 37 15.78 -13.01 -7.24
N GLU A 38 14.65 -13.53 -7.67
CA GLU A 38 13.87 -13.04 -8.80
C GLU A 38 12.39 -13.16 -8.47
N SER A 39 11.54 -12.36 -9.13
CA SER A 39 10.09 -12.56 -8.98
C SER A 39 9.68 -13.94 -9.49
N ASN A 40 8.65 -14.53 -8.91
CA ASN A 40 8.16 -15.86 -9.32
C ASN A 40 7.84 -15.93 -10.82
N TYR A 41 7.44 -14.81 -11.42
CA TYR A 41 7.19 -14.70 -12.85
C TYR A 41 8.42 -15.02 -13.74
N VAL A 42 9.62 -14.72 -13.26
CA VAL A 42 10.89 -14.99 -13.99
C VAL A 42 11.78 -15.96 -13.22
N SER A 43 11.20 -16.82 -12.42
CA SER A 43 11.90 -17.74 -11.52
C SER A 43 12.89 -18.69 -12.23
N HIS A 44 12.74 -18.92 -13.54
CA HIS A 44 13.66 -19.73 -14.33
C HIS A 44 15.12 -19.23 -14.25
N PHE A 45 15.35 -17.93 -14.01
CA PHE A 45 16.70 -17.39 -13.80
C PHE A 45 17.34 -17.82 -12.48
N VAL A 46 16.52 -18.29 -11.53
CA VAL A 46 16.99 -18.84 -10.25
C VAL A 46 16.96 -20.36 -10.26
N THR A 47 15.90 -20.95 -10.81
CA THR A 47 15.70 -22.42 -10.83
C THR A 47 16.63 -23.15 -11.80
N SER A 48 17.06 -22.48 -12.87
CA SER A 48 18.07 -22.99 -13.81
C SER A 48 19.51 -22.74 -13.31
N ALA A 49 20.50 -23.23 -14.08
CA ALA A 49 21.89 -22.93 -13.82
C ALA A 49 22.17 -21.43 -13.98
N HIS A 50 22.69 -20.79 -12.94
CA HIS A 50 22.91 -19.34 -12.90
C HIS A 50 24.27 -18.97 -12.29
N THR A 51 24.69 -17.73 -12.52
CA THR A 51 25.85 -17.13 -11.86
C THR A 51 25.44 -16.53 -10.50
N LYS A 52 26.39 -16.42 -9.58
CA LYS A 52 26.18 -15.75 -8.31
C LYS A 52 25.88 -14.25 -8.54
N PRO A 53 25.04 -13.61 -7.71
CA PRO A 53 24.66 -12.21 -7.89
C PRO A 53 25.74 -11.19 -7.55
N PHE A 54 26.81 -11.62 -6.84
CA PHE A 54 27.89 -10.74 -6.38
C PHE A 54 29.08 -10.80 -7.33
N PRO A 55 29.59 -9.65 -7.83
CA PRO A 55 30.63 -9.59 -8.85
C PRO A 55 31.97 -10.22 -8.42
N ASP A 56 32.28 -10.19 -7.14
CA ASP A 56 33.55 -10.72 -6.60
C ASP A 56 33.65 -12.27 -6.61
N THR A 57 32.56 -12.92 -6.93
CA THR A 57 32.46 -14.39 -6.90
C THR A 57 32.08 -14.96 -8.27
N ASN A 58 32.69 -14.46 -9.35
CA ASN A 58 32.46 -14.91 -10.72
C ASN A 58 32.52 -16.44 -10.85
N GLY A 59 31.40 -17.08 -10.69
CA GLY A 59 31.28 -18.51 -10.77
C GLY A 59 29.83 -18.96 -10.84
N ARG A 60 29.62 -20.13 -11.41
CA ARG A 60 28.32 -20.79 -11.39
C ARG A 60 27.92 -21.11 -9.95
N CYS A 61 26.67 -20.87 -9.64
CA CYS A 61 26.12 -21.25 -8.34
C CYS A 61 26.05 -22.78 -8.22
N PRO A 62 26.57 -23.37 -7.13
CA PRO A 62 26.52 -24.82 -6.93
C PRO A 62 25.09 -25.35 -6.69
N ARG A 63 24.15 -24.49 -6.30
CA ARG A 63 22.75 -24.83 -5.98
C ARG A 63 22.60 -25.95 -4.94
N SER A 64 23.61 -26.17 -4.12
CA SER A 64 23.70 -27.30 -3.19
C SER A 64 22.66 -27.25 -2.05
N LYS A 65 22.17 -26.04 -1.73
CA LYS A 65 21.20 -25.82 -0.64
C LYS A 65 19.75 -25.76 -1.10
N GLY A 66 19.51 -25.84 -2.42
CA GLY A 66 18.15 -25.81 -2.96
C GLY A 66 17.62 -24.41 -3.28
N ILE A 67 16.31 -24.34 -3.54
CA ILE A 67 15.56 -23.15 -3.97
C ILE A 67 14.43 -22.94 -2.96
N GLY A 68 14.21 -21.71 -2.55
CA GLY A 68 13.02 -21.30 -1.80
C GLY A 68 12.06 -20.54 -2.72
N GLU A 69 10.77 -20.68 -2.51
CA GLU A 69 9.72 -20.08 -3.30
C GLU A 69 8.75 -19.28 -2.42
N ASN A 70 7.95 -18.42 -3.03
CA ASN A 70 6.91 -17.63 -2.37
C ASN A 70 7.44 -16.71 -1.24
N LEU A 71 8.68 -16.23 -1.38
CA LEU A 71 9.22 -15.25 -0.45
C LEU A 71 8.51 -13.92 -0.62
N VAL A 72 8.07 -13.33 0.48
CA VAL A 72 7.55 -11.96 0.55
C VAL A 72 8.57 -11.14 1.31
N LEU A 73 9.00 -10.04 0.72
CA LEU A 73 9.87 -9.07 1.40
C LEU A 73 8.99 -8.13 2.23
N GLY A 74 9.47 -7.74 3.40
CA GLY A 74 8.72 -6.84 4.25
C GLY A 74 9.60 -6.04 5.18
N THR A 75 9.09 -4.90 5.61
CA THR A 75 9.66 -4.09 6.69
C THR A 75 8.56 -3.73 7.68
N GLU A 76 8.91 -3.71 8.94
CA GLU A 76 8.01 -3.39 10.03
C GLU A 76 8.52 -2.15 10.76
N PHE A 77 7.63 -1.20 11.03
CA PHE A 77 7.95 0.01 11.75
C PHE A 77 6.68 0.63 12.36
N ILE A 78 6.85 1.38 13.44
CA ILE A 78 5.75 2.16 14.04
C ILE A 78 5.67 3.49 13.33
N SER A 79 4.46 3.95 12.97
CA SER A 79 4.24 5.28 12.42
C SER A 79 2.88 5.84 12.77
N ASP A 80 2.69 7.12 12.49
CA ASP A 80 1.41 7.80 12.58
C ASP A 80 0.58 7.46 11.34
N VAL A 81 -0.70 7.12 11.55
CA VAL A 81 -1.62 6.63 10.53
C VAL A 81 -2.93 7.40 10.59
N LEU A 82 -3.39 7.86 9.45
CA LEU A 82 -4.74 8.35 9.24
C LEU A 82 -5.56 7.24 8.58
N LEU A 83 -6.59 6.77 9.26
CA LEU A 83 -7.55 5.82 8.72
C LEU A 83 -8.81 6.58 8.29
N ILE A 84 -9.15 6.47 7.03
CA ILE A 84 -10.37 7.02 6.43
C ILE A 84 -11.28 5.86 6.06
N SER A 85 -12.40 5.75 6.75
CA SER A 85 -13.41 4.72 6.55
C SER A 85 -14.58 5.29 5.76
N ILE A 86 -14.89 4.67 4.62
CA ILE A 86 -15.90 5.14 3.67
C ILE A 86 -16.93 4.04 3.44
N ARG A 87 -18.20 4.38 3.64
CA ARG A 87 -19.35 3.56 3.23
C ARG A 87 -20.00 4.16 2.00
N VAL A 88 -20.41 3.34 1.05
CA VAL A 88 -21.14 3.81 -0.12
C VAL A 88 -22.63 3.57 0.05
N LYS A 89 -23.43 4.52 -0.47
CA LYS A 89 -24.89 4.39 -0.49
C LYS A 89 -25.37 3.71 -1.77
N PRO A 90 -26.44 2.91 -1.69
CA PRO A 90 -27.15 2.49 -2.91
C PRO A 90 -27.52 3.70 -3.78
N PRO A 91 -27.43 3.61 -5.13
CA PRO A 91 -27.17 2.40 -5.92
C PRO A 91 -25.68 2.03 -6.08
N LEU A 92 -24.74 2.77 -5.48
CA LEU A 92 -23.32 2.45 -5.54
C LEU A 92 -23.02 1.18 -4.75
N GLN A 93 -22.20 0.31 -5.33
CA GLN A 93 -21.77 -0.94 -4.71
C GLN A 93 -20.26 -1.09 -4.82
N LEU A 94 -19.62 -1.54 -3.75
CA LEU A 94 -18.20 -1.84 -3.71
C LEU A 94 -18.00 -3.33 -4.02
N GLU A 95 -17.80 -3.65 -5.29
CA GLU A 95 -17.49 -5.01 -5.70
C GLU A 95 -15.97 -5.24 -5.70
N TYR A 96 -15.45 -5.84 -4.63
CA TYR A 96 -14.01 -5.99 -4.36
C TYR A 96 -13.24 -6.77 -5.44
N PHE A 97 -13.91 -7.62 -6.20
CA PHE A 97 -13.32 -8.40 -7.28
C PHE A 97 -13.24 -7.62 -8.61
N LYS A 98 -13.98 -6.53 -8.78
CA LYS A 98 -13.94 -5.72 -10.00
C LYS A 98 -12.66 -4.87 -10.06
N SER A 99 -11.98 -4.94 -11.20
CA SER A 99 -10.80 -4.12 -11.47
C SER A 99 -11.13 -2.62 -11.42
N SER A 100 -12.31 -2.22 -11.89
CA SER A 100 -12.77 -0.83 -11.85
C SER A 100 -12.88 -0.29 -10.42
N THR A 101 -13.38 -1.09 -9.47
CA THR A 101 -13.42 -0.71 -8.06
C THR A 101 -12.02 -0.51 -7.50
N LYS A 102 -11.10 -1.45 -7.78
CA LYS A 102 -9.70 -1.32 -7.32
C LYS A 102 -9.01 -0.10 -7.90
N VAL A 103 -9.22 0.19 -9.17
CA VAL A 103 -8.66 1.38 -9.82
C VAL A 103 -9.23 2.66 -9.20
N ALA A 104 -10.54 2.73 -9.00
CA ALA A 104 -11.18 3.89 -8.37
C ALA A 104 -10.64 4.13 -6.95
N LEU A 105 -10.49 3.08 -6.15
CA LEU A 105 -9.95 3.19 -4.79
C LEU A 105 -8.46 3.59 -4.77
N ARG A 106 -7.66 3.06 -5.69
CA ARG A 106 -6.27 3.49 -5.85
C ARG A 106 -6.19 4.97 -6.24
N THR A 107 -7.01 5.39 -7.21
CA THR A 107 -7.07 6.79 -7.63
C THR A 107 -7.47 7.71 -6.48
N LEU A 108 -8.48 7.31 -5.69
CA LEU A 108 -8.92 8.08 -4.53
C LEU A 108 -7.83 8.18 -3.46
N SER A 109 -7.16 7.07 -3.12
CA SER A 109 -6.09 7.06 -2.12
C SER A 109 -4.90 7.94 -2.55
N GLU A 110 -4.49 7.87 -3.82
CA GLU A 110 -3.43 8.73 -4.36
C GLU A 110 -3.84 10.21 -4.44
N ALA A 111 -5.10 10.50 -4.77
CA ALA A 111 -5.61 11.88 -4.79
C ALA A 111 -5.64 12.48 -3.38
N LEU A 112 -6.05 11.72 -2.37
CA LEU A 112 -6.03 12.15 -0.96
C LEU A 112 -4.60 12.38 -0.46
N LYS A 113 -3.67 11.47 -0.78
CA LYS A 113 -2.24 11.64 -0.48
C LYS A 113 -1.70 12.92 -1.12
N LYS A 114 -1.92 13.11 -2.42
CA LYS A 114 -1.46 14.30 -3.15
C LYS A 114 -2.07 15.60 -2.59
N ALA A 115 -3.36 15.59 -2.29
CA ALA A 115 -4.04 16.72 -1.67
C ALA A 115 -3.42 17.08 -0.31
N SER A 116 -3.15 16.07 0.51
CA SER A 116 -2.50 16.23 1.80
C SER A 116 -1.11 16.84 1.67
N CYS A 117 -0.30 16.34 0.73
CA CYS A 117 1.02 16.90 0.46
C CYS A 117 0.94 18.37 0.00
N LEU A 118 -0.03 18.72 -0.87
CA LEU A 118 -0.22 20.09 -1.33
C LEU A 118 -0.65 21.04 -0.21
N LEU A 119 -1.53 20.62 0.68
CA LEU A 119 -2.03 21.44 1.79
C LEU A 119 -0.98 21.67 2.88
N LEU A 120 -0.12 20.70 3.11
CA LEU A 120 0.93 20.76 4.14
C LEU A 120 2.32 21.13 3.58
N GLU A 121 2.41 21.42 2.27
CA GLU A 121 3.68 21.73 1.59
C GLU A 121 4.74 20.62 1.77
N LEU A 122 4.30 19.35 1.71
CA LEU A 122 5.15 18.17 1.86
C LEU A 122 5.61 17.63 0.51
N GLU A 123 6.74 16.93 0.51
CA GLU A 123 7.15 16.10 -0.60
C GLU A 123 6.30 14.82 -0.66
N GLN A 124 6.04 14.31 -1.88
CA GLN A 124 5.14 13.16 -2.05
C GLN A 124 5.65 11.87 -1.42
N GLN A 125 6.94 11.77 -1.18
CA GLN A 125 7.57 10.61 -0.54
C GLN A 125 7.46 10.61 1.00
N GLU A 126 7.02 11.70 1.62
CA GLU A 126 6.84 11.79 3.07
C GLU A 126 5.57 11.10 3.57
N LEU A 127 4.62 10.88 2.65
CA LEU A 127 3.40 10.14 2.92
C LEU A 127 3.26 8.96 1.97
N GLU A 128 2.63 7.89 2.44
CA GLU A 128 2.15 6.81 1.60
C GLU A 128 0.67 6.54 1.85
N ALA A 129 -0.02 6.03 0.80
CA ALA A 129 -1.43 5.72 0.86
C ALA A 129 -1.72 4.32 0.33
N GLU A 130 -2.50 3.57 1.10
CA GLU A 130 -3.00 2.25 0.74
C GLU A 130 -4.49 2.14 1.06
N PHE A 131 -5.16 1.16 0.47
CA PHE A 131 -6.56 0.90 0.75
C PHE A 131 -6.82 -0.60 0.92
N ARG A 132 -7.84 -0.91 1.70
CA ARG A 132 -8.44 -2.24 1.75
C ARG A 132 -9.97 -2.15 1.76
N ILE A 133 -10.61 -3.20 1.34
CA ILE A 133 -12.05 -3.37 1.51
C ILE A 133 -12.23 -4.23 2.75
N ALA A 134 -12.90 -3.69 3.76
CA ALA A 134 -13.23 -4.36 5.00
C ALA A 134 -14.69 -4.83 4.98
N PHE A 135 -14.95 -5.97 5.59
CA PHE A 135 -16.31 -6.42 5.86
C PHE A 135 -16.70 -5.91 7.24
N THR A 136 -17.86 -5.27 7.34
CA THR A 136 -18.40 -4.91 8.65
C THR A 136 -18.88 -6.16 9.39
N GLU A 137 -18.97 -6.08 10.73
CA GLU A 137 -19.51 -7.16 11.57
C GLU A 137 -20.95 -7.54 11.21
N GLU A 138 -21.69 -6.64 10.57
CA GLU A 138 -23.09 -6.81 10.15
C GLU A 138 -23.25 -7.66 8.87
N GLY A 139 -22.16 -8.13 8.27
CA GLY A 139 -22.17 -9.05 7.14
C GLY A 139 -21.81 -8.46 5.78
N ARG A 140 -21.93 -9.27 4.72
CA ARG A 140 -21.44 -8.93 3.37
C ARG A 140 -22.17 -7.77 2.68
N GLU A 141 -23.31 -7.35 3.19
CA GLU A 141 -24.13 -6.28 2.58
C GLU A 141 -23.59 -4.88 2.91
N ASN A 142 -22.80 -4.74 3.98
CA ASN A 142 -22.23 -3.48 4.40
C ASN A 142 -20.70 -3.49 4.23
N MET A 143 -20.25 -3.39 2.99
CA MET A 143 -18.81 -3.24 2.72
C MET A 143 -18.36 -1.82 3.04
N GLU A 144 -17.26 -1.72 3.74
CA GLU A 144 -16.58 -0.50 4.09
C GLU A 144 -15.22 -0.47 3.42
N VAL A 145 -14.84 0.67 2.86
CA VAL A 145 -13.49 0.89 2.36
C VAL A 145 -12.71 1.63 3.41
N GLU A 146 -11.53 1.12 3.69
CA GLU A 146 -10.54 1.79 4.54
C GLU A 146 -9.37 2.25 3.68
N ILE A 147 -9.11 3.55 3.72
CA ILE A 147 -7.91 4.16 3.14
C ILE A 147 -6.98 4.51 4.29
N TYR A 148 -5.74 4.10 4.17
CA TYR A 148 -4.68 4.38 5.11
C TYR A 148 -3.72 5.38 4.49
N ILE A 149 -3.52 6.52 5.14
CA ILE A 149 -2.42 7.44 4.82
C ILE A 149 -1.48 7.38 6.01
N TYR A 150 -0.20 7.19 5.78
CA TYR A 150 0.77 7.08 6.87
C TYR A 150 2.06 7.83 6.57
N ASP A 151 2.68 8.30 7.62
CA ASP A 151 3.99 8.94 7.55
C ASP A 151 5.04 7.87 7.22
N THR A 152 5.86 8.10 6.20
CA THR A 152 6.91 7.14 5.79
C THR A 152 8.08 7.08 6.75
N LEU A 153 8.24 8.12 7.58
CA LEU A 153 9.29 8.17 8.59
C LEU A 153 8.97 7.21 9.75
N PRO A 154 9.84 6.25 10.06
CA PRO A 154 9.69 5.44 11.27
C PRO A 154 9.62 6.32 12.53
N GLY A 155 8.61 6.07 13.35
CA GLY A 155 8.30 6.90 14.51
C GLY A 155 7.24 7.97 14.24
N GLY A 156 6.87 8.20 12.97
CA GLY A 156 5.95 9.24 12.56
C GLY A 156 6.57 10.65 12.60
N ALA A 157 6.08 11.54 11.76
CA ALA A 157 6.45 12.95 11.71
C ALA A 157 5.28 13.87 12.16
N GLY A 158 4.12 13.27 12.44
CA GLY A 158 2.91 13.99 12.85
C GLY A 158 2.14 14.63 11.69
N PHE A 159 2.46 14.29 10.44
CA PHE A 159 1.76 14.83 9.27
C PHE A 159 0.33 14.32 9.20
N THR A 160 0.12 13.03 9.43
CA THR A 160 -1.23 12.43 9.43
C THR A 160 -2.14 13.02 10.49
N LYS A 161 -1.60 13.49 11.62
CA LYS A 161 -2.37 14.23 12.61
C LYS A 161 -2.81 15.60 12.06
N GLN A 162 -1.90 16.32 11.41
CA GLN A 162 -2.22 17.60 10.79
C GLN A 162 -3.28 17.43 9.68
N ILE A 163 -3.18 16.37 8.87
CA ILE A 163 -4.19 16.03 7.86
C ILE A 163 -5.55 15.76 8.52
N CYS A 164 -5.59 15.06 9.64
CA CYS A 164 -6.81 14.83 10.40
C CYS A 164 -7.44 16.15 10.86
N ASP A 165 -6.63 17.10 11.30
CA ASP A 165 -7.08 18.41 11.78
C ASP A 165 -7.63 19.30 10.63
N LEU A 166 -7.14 19.13 9.40
CA LEU A 166 -7.68 19.78 8.19
C LEU A 166 -9.08 19.28 7.82
N GLY A 167 -9.43 18.06 8.22
CA GLY A 167 -10.78 17.52 8.07
C GLY A 167 -11.26 17.50 6.62
N ILE A 168 -12.41 18.17 6.37
CA ILE A 168 -13.07 18.16 5.05
C ILE A 168 -12.26 18.84 3.93
N ASP A 169 -11.33 19.73 4.26
CA ASP A 169 -10.59 20.50 3.25
C ASP A 169 -9.63 19.61 2.46
N VAL A 170 -9.16 18.51 3.04
CA VAL A 170 -8.39 17.48 2.31
C VAL A 170 -9.24 16.86 1.19
N PHE A 171 -10.51 16.56 1.45
CA PHE A 171 -11.41 15.97 0.46
C PHE A 171 -11.76 16.96 -0.66
N LYS A 172 -11.98 18.25 -0.31
CA LYS A 172 -12.18 19.30 -1.31
C LYS A 172 -10.96 19.43 -2.21
N LYS A 173 -9.75 19.46 -1.62
CA LYS A 173 -8.51 19.55 -2.39
C LYS A 173 -8.27 18.30 -3.25
N ALA A 174 -8.61 17.11 -2.76
CA ALA A 174 -8.54 15.88 -3.55
C ALA A 174 -9.50 15.92 -4.76
N LEU A 175 -10.70 16.47 -4.59
CA LEU A 175 -11.65 16.68 -5.69
C LEU A 175 -11.10 17.65 -6.74
N GLU A 176 -10.48 18.76 -6.33
CA GLU A 176 -9.78 19.68 -7.24
C GLU A 176 -8.71 18.96 -8.04
N VAL A 177 -7.83 18.20 -7.35
CA VAL A 177 -6.76 17.41 -7.99
C VAL A 177 -7.33 16.46 -9.05
N LEU A 178 -8.47 15.82 -8.78
CA LEU A 178 -9.10 14.88 -9.72
C LEU A 178 -9.79 15.58 -10.90
N THR A 179 -10.29 16.79 -10.70
CA THR A 179 -11.01 17.55 -11.74
C THR A 179 -10.08 18.37 -12.64
N GLU A 180 -8.94 18.79 -12.11
CA GLU A 180 -7.92 19.57 -12.85
C GLU A 180 -6.85 18.69 -13.51
N CYS A 181 -6.92 17.36 -13.31
CA CYS A 181 -5.98 16.43 -13.95
C CYS A 181 -6.27 16.37 -15.45
N PRO A 182 -5.30 16.72 -16.33
CA PRO A 182 -5.49 16.79 -17.79
C PRO A 182 -5.71 15.41 -18.41
#